data_7cc2d455eb04aa95d4b0ee76f9e0cd96
#
_entry.id   7cc2d455eb04aa95d4b0ee76f9e0cd96
#
_cell.length_a   1.000
_cell.length_b   1.000
_cell.length_c   1.000
_cell.angle_alpha   90.00
_cell.angle_beta   90.00
_cell.angle_gamma   90.00
#
_symmetry.space_group_name_H-M   'P 1'
#
loop_
_entity.id
_entity.type
_entity.pdbx_description
1 polymer ?
#
loop_
_entity_poly.entity_id
_entity_poly.type
_entity_poly.pdbx_seq_one_letter_code
_entity_poly.pdbx_strand_id
1 'polypeptide(L)'
;MSKKHIKLLSCVLALVLITGITVPISFSAVPVDDPDHYSDIPVIYVAGEASDALIIDNGTDEPEYIHPIELPENYISQFLTQENLKMFIKCYYSNNYDEFCNLLYDAYLPVYEKLTLNTQGQPDNGSHHKHTSQVYPDIKDGKFKITHHKFYYDFRKDPCEIADELEKYISAVCRSTNKNKVCLLGRCLGSNEILAYLDEYGTDKVSDVILYSSAADGCEPVSHLFSGTAFVDNNALTNYAQDFDYSLFTNDETLIEFIKAFITAYNKIGGVKLALNEVNRVYGIVKNKVTPTLLKGSYGTWPGYWSMVDDENYEKAKKLIFGDDDDWAEFIRIIDNYHYNIGLKSDEILKKCADNGVDVYNIEKYGIAMIPVVKEYDVISDGMVELGKSSKGATTVKINETFNKKYLTQAAEKGTAKYISPDKQVDASTCLFPDTTFFIKNLDHGDFPFVFNELISFMASEGTFTVFEDENWPQYIVYNKEDDTASPMTAENCNTTEKWNTSFFDAFKIVFKDFKYVFNLIKSLLG
;
A
#
# COMPACT_ATOMS: atom_id res chain seq x y z
N MET A 1 -2.49 38.80 -1.60
CA MET A 1 -1.09 38.40 -1.29
C MET A 1 -0.16 38.85 -2.41
N SER A 2 1.02 39.39 -2.12
CA SER A 2 1.99 39.72 -3.18
C SER A 2 2.59 38.41 -3.76
N LYS A 3 3.07 38.47 -5.05
CA LYS A 3 3.76 37.31 -5.65
C LYS A 3 4.92 36.76 -4.80
N LYS A 4 5.57 37.63 -4.00
CA LYS A 4 6.63 37.23 -3.05
C LYS A 4 6.10 36.38 -1.90
N HIS A 5 4.94 36.72 -1.31
CA HIS A 5 4.35 35.96 -0.21
C HIS A 5 3.82 34.59 -0.69
N ILE A 6 3.26 34.54 -1.92
CA ILE A 6 2.83 33.27 -2.51
C ILE A 6 4.04 32.34 -2.70
N LYS A 7 5.15 32.85 -3.25
CA LYS A 7 6.38 32.07 -3.42
C LYS A 7 6.97 31.58 -2.10
N LEU A 8 7.01 32.42 -1.08
CA LEU A 8 7.51 32.03 0.25
C LEU A 8 6.62 30.92 0.88
N LEU A 9 5.30 31.08 0.81
CA LEU A 9 4.36 30.06 1.29
C LEU A 9 4.50 28.76 0.49
N SER A 10 4.69 28.85 -0.81
CA SER A 10 4.96 27.68 -1.67
C SER A 10 6.27 26.98 -1.30
N CYS A 11 7.33 27.71 -0.93
CA CYS A 11 8.59 27.11 -0.47
C CYS A 11 8.42 26.41 0.88
N VAL A 12 7.65 26.98 1.82
CA VAL A 12 7.36 26.35 3.11
C VAL A 12 6.51 25.08 2.91
N LEU A 13 5.47 25.15 2.08
CA LEU A 13 4.64 23.99 1.77
C LEU A 13 5.45 22.91 1.03
N ALA A 14 6.36 23.30 0.13
CA ALA A 14 7.26 22.39 -0.54
C ALA A 14 8.16 21.66 0.46
N LEU A 15 8.70 22.39 1.42
CA LEU A 15 9.52 21.78 2.49
C LEU A 15 8.72 20.76 3.29
N VAL A 16 7.52 21.12 3.73
CA VAL A 16 6.61 20.22 4.48
C VAL A 16 6.24 18.97 3.67
N LEU A 17 5.96 19.13 2.38
CA LEU A 17 5.61 17.99 1.52
C LEU A 17 6.81 17.08 1.24
N ILE A 18 8.01 17.64 1.01
CA ILE A 18 9.22 16.83 0.82
C ILE A 18 9.54 16.05 2.10
N THR A 19 9.39 16.67 3.27
CA THR A 19 9.62 15.97 4.55
C THR A 19 8.51 14.97 4.87
N GLY A 20 7.26 15.25 4.46
CA GLY A 20 6.14 14.30 4.59
C GLY A 20 6.31 13.03 3.74
N ILE A 21 6.94 13.11 2.56
CA ILE A 21 7.24 11.94 1.72
C ILE A 21 8.27 11.01 2.40
N THR A 22 9.06 11.52 3.35
CA THR A 22 10.03 10.73 4.11
C THR A 22 9.44 10.07 5.36
N VAL A 23 8.16 10.28 5.65
CA VAL A 23 7.48 9.59 6.77
C VAL A 23 7.16 8.16 6.35
N PRO A 24 7.53 7.14 7.13
CA PRO A 24 7.16 5.77 6.84
C PRO A 24 5.64 5.65 6.88
N ILE A 25 5.06 5.19 5.79
CA ILE A 25 3.65 4.86 5.71
C ILE A 25 3.56 3.39 6.11
N SER A 26 3.21 3.12 7.36
CA SER A 26 3.00 1.76 7.82
C SER A 26 1.55 1.35 7.56
N PHE A 27 1.34 0.34 6.73
CA PHE A 27 0.02 -0.17 6.37
C PHE A 27 -0.18 -1.53 7.04
N SER A 28 -0.49 -1.57 8.33
CA SER A 28 -0.68 -2.82 9.02
C SER A 28 -2.03 -2.89 9.73
N ALA A 29 -2.96 -3.65 9.14
CA ALA A 29 -4.01 -4.28 9.94
C ALA A 29 -3.71 -5.77 10.01
N VAL A 30 -3.45 -6.28 11.20
CA VAL A 30 -3.43 -7.73 11.46
C VAL A 30 -4.88 -8.15 11.65
N PRO A 31 -5.35 -9.29 11.07
CA PRO A 31 -6.69 -9.78 11.32
C PRO A 31 -6.95 -9.87 12.82
N VAL A 32 -8.05 -9.27 13.27
CA VAL A 32 -8.51 -9.41 14.66
C VAL A 32 -8.97 -10.85 14.85
N ASP A 33 -8.76 -11.42 16.06
CA ASP A 33 -9.23 -12.75 16.37
C ASP A 33 -10.75 -12.83 16.22
N ASP A 34 -11.18 -13.74 15.34
CA ASP A 34 -12.57 -13.96 15.00
C ASP A 34 -13.12 -15.16 15.77
N PRO A 35 -14.11 -14.98 16.66
CA PRO A 35 -14.69 -16.10 17.40
C PRO A 35 -15.61 -16.97 16.55
N ASP A 36 -16.16 -16.49 15.44
CA ASP A 36 -17.37 -17.01 14.82
C ASP A 36 -17.17 -17.65 13.44
N HIS A 37 -16.08 -17.34 12.70
CA HIS A 37 -15.88 -17.87 11.36
C HIS A 37 -14.85 -19.01 11.31
N TYR A 38 -15.26 -20.09 10.68
CA TYR A 38 -14.51 -21.35 10.57
C TYR A 38 -14.50 -21.83 9.12
N SER A 39 -13.41 -22.48 8.72
CA SER A 39 -13.22 -23.10 7.41
C SER A 39 -13.03 -24.61 7.53
N ASP A 40 -13.24 -25.34 6.43
CA ASP A 40 -12.97 -26.77 6.35
C ASP A 40 -11.47 -27.06 6.13
N ILE A 41 -10.73 -26.08 5.65
CA ILE A 41 -9.31 -26.13 5.32
C ILE A 41 -8.58 -25.10 6.19
N PRO A 42 -7.42 -25.43 6.78
CA PRO A 42 -6.65 -24.47 7.57
C PRO A 42 -6.22 -23.29 6.71
N VAL A 43 -6.58 -22.08 7.10
CA VAL A 43 -6.14 -20.84 6.41
C VAL A 43 -4.84 -20.36 7.04
N ILE A 44 -3.80 -20.18 6.22
CA ILE A 44 -2.55 -19.53 6.63
C ILE A 44 -2.57 -18.10 6.09
N TYR A 45 -2.59 -17.14 7.01
CA TYR A 45 -2.52 -15.72 6.69
C TYR A 45 -1.05 -15.31 6.55
N VAL A 46 -0.67 -14.90 5.34
CA VAL A 46 0.63 -14.31 5.00
C VAL A 46 0.42 -12.82 4.85
N ALA A 47 0.76 -12.07 5.89
CA ALA A 47 0.52 -10.64 5.93
C ALA A 47 1.45 -9.87 4.98
N GLY A 48 1.12 -8.61 4.72
CA GLY A 48 1.96 -7.70 3.94
C GLY A 48 3.07 -7.06 4.77
N GLU A 49 3.49 -5.88 4.33
CA GLU A 49 4.43 -5.05 5.07
C GLU A 49 3.96 -4.86 6.51
N ALA A 50 4.91 -4.81 7.42
CA ALA A 50 4.67 -4.65 8.85
C ALA A 50 3.77 -5.74 9.46
N SER A 51 3.85 -6.95 8.91
CA SER A 51 3.13 -8.12 9.42
C SER A 51 3.43 -8.42 10.88
N ASP A 52 4.60 -8.03 11.37
CA ASP A 52 5.05 -8.14 12.75
C ASP A 52 5.94 -6.95 13.13
N ALA A 53 6.11 -6.74 14.43
CA ALA A 53 7.15 -5.85 14.90
C ALA A 53 8.54 -6.45 14.61
N LEU A 54 9.49 -5.58 14.28
CA LEU A 54 10.91 -5.97 14.20
C LEU A 54 11.61 -5.51 15.46
N ILE A 55 12.44 -6.39 16.00
CA ILE A 55 13.14 -6.20 17.26
C ILE A 55 14.63 -6.54 17.15
N ILE A 56 15.42 -6.01 18.09
CA ILE A 56 16.79 -6.43 18.35
C ILE A 56 16.84 -6.94 19.79
N ASP A 57 17.34 -8.16 19.98
CA ASP A 57 17.57 -8.71 21.31
C ASP A 57 18.78 -8.03 21.95
N ASN A 58 18.53 -7.27 22.99
CA ASN A 58 19.57 -6.53 23.73
C ASN A 58 20.07 -7.25 24.99
N GLY A 59 19.64 -8.50 25.19
CA GLY A 59 19.99 -9.31 26.36
C GLY A 59 19.22 -8.94 27.65
N THR A 60 18.16 -8.13 27.54
CA THR A 60 17.22 -7.81 28.62
C THR A 60 15.86 -8.48 28.35
N ASP A 61 14.96 -8.43 29.34
CA ASP A 61 13.60 -8.97 29.21
C ASP A 61 12.73 -8.15 28.21
N GLU A 62 13.15 -6.93 27.88
CA GLU A 62 12.48 -6.06 26.92
C GLU A 62 13.40 -5.82 25.71
N PRO A 63 13.09 -6.39 24.53
CA PRO A 63 13.86 -6.16 23.32
C PRO A 63 13.71 -4.71 22.82
N GLU A 64 14.64 -4.24 22.02
CA GLU A 64 14.52 -2.97 21.35
C GLU A 64 13.63 -3.09 20.13
N TYR A 65 12.54 -2.33 20.08
CA TYR A 65 11.67 -2.25 18.90
C TYR A 65 12.30 -1.30 17.87
N ILE A 66 12.45 -1.76 16.65
CA ILE A 66 12.92 -0.96 15.51
C ILE A 66 11.85 -0.75 14.45
N HIS A 67 10.76 -1.54 14.51
CA HIS A 67 9.54 -1.39 13.72
C HIS A 67 8.33 -1.81 14.57
N PRO A 68 7.18 -1.09 14.53
CA PRO A 68 6.93 0.12 13.74
C PRO A 68 7.87 1.28 14.11
N ILE A 69 8.18 2.11 13.11
CA ILE A 69 9.08 3.25 13.32
C ILE A 69 8.38 4.31 14.17
N GLU A 70 9.00 4.67 15.29
CA GLU A 70 8.58 5.82 16.08
C GLU A 70 9.37 7.06 15.65
N LEU A 71 8.70 8.00 15.00
CA LEU A 71 9.34 9.26 14.64
C LEU A 71 9.53 10.14 15.88
N PRO A 72 10.67 10.83 16.01
CA PRO A 72 10.85 11.84 17.07
C PRO A 72 9.74 12.88 17.02
N GLU A 73 9.23 13.31 18.20
CA GLU A 73 8.16 14.32 18.29
C GLU A 73 8.45 15.61 17.49
N ASN A 74 9.72 15.96 17.36
CA ASN A 74 10.17 17.14 16.62
C ASN A 74 10.53 16.85 15.15
N TYR A 75 10.29 15.63 14.62
CA TYR A 75 10.75 15.22 13.29
C TYR A 75 10.36 16.22 12.19
N ILE A 76 9.11 16.64 12.13
CA ILE A 76 8.66 17.64 11.14
C ILE A 76 9.09 19.07 11.54
N SER A 77 8.98 19.43 12.82
CA SER A 77 9.26 20.78 13.28
C SER A 77 10.73 21.18 13.13
N GLN A 78 11.67 20.22 13.19
CA GLN A 78 13.09 20.50 12.95
C GLN A 78 13.38 21.12 11.58
N PHE A 79 12.59 20.79 10.55
CA PHE A 79 12.73 21.38 9.21
C PHE A 79 12.19 22.81 9.14
N LEU A 80 11.28 23.19 10.02
CA LEU A 80 10.57 24.47 9.99
C LEU A 80 11.24 25.56 10.84
N THR A 81 12.45 25.31 11.31
CA THR A 81 13.22 26.32 12.06
C THR A 81 13.52 27.56 11.21
N GLN A 82 13.68 28.70 11.87
CA GLN A 82 14.01 29.95 11.15
C GLN A 82 15.34 29.85 10.37
N GLU A 83 16.29 29.06 10.88
CA GLU A 83 17.58 28.81 10.26
C GLU A 83 17.43 27.98 8.99
N ASN A 84 16.71 26.85 9.06
CA ASN A 84 16.47 25.97 7.91
C ASN A 84 15.63 26.65 6.82
N LEU A 85 14.66 27.49 7.20
CA LEU A 85 13.92 28.31 6.23
C LEU A 85 14.83 29.31 5.51
N LYS A 86 15.77 29.97 6.22
CA LYS A 86 16.75 30.87 5.59
C LYS A 86 17.69 30.09 4.67
N MET A 87 18.17 28.93 5.10
CA MET A 87 19.00 28.03 4.30
C MET A 87 18.25 27.60 3.02
N PHE A 88 17.02 27.13 3.14
CA PHE A 88 16.22 26.74 1.99
C PHE A 88 15.99 27.90 0.99
N ILE A 89 15.72 29.10 1.50
CA ILE A 89 15.61 30.32 0.65
C ILE A 89 16.94 30.60 -0.06
N LYS A 90 18.07 30.46 0.61
CA LYS A 90 19.41 30.60 0.00
C LYS A 90 19.61 29.56 -1.11
N CYS A 91 19.31 28.27 -0.84
CA CYS A 91 19.35 27.19 -1.83
C CYS A 91 18.47 27.49 -3.06
N TYR A 92 17.26 28.00 -2.82
CA TYR A 92 16.32 28.34 -3.87
C TYR A 92 16.87 29.43 -4.83
N TYR A 93 17.47 30.50 -4.27
CA TYR A 93 18.02 31.58 -5.11
C TYR A 93 19.35 31.24 -5.81
N SER A 94 20.16 30.39 -5.16
CA SER A 94 21.43 29.92 -5.73
C SER A 94 21.28 28.76 -6.70
N ASN A 95 20.11 28.09 -6.68
CA ASN A 95 19.84 26.80 -7.34
C ASN A 95 20.85 25.70 -6.94
N ASN A 96 21.41 25.81 -5.74
CA ASN A 96 22.27 24.80 -5.11
C ASN A 96 21.58 24.31 -3.82
N TYR A 97 21.29 23.00 -3.77
CA TYR A 97 20.53 22.37 -2.70
C TYR A 97 21.39 21.42 -1.83
N ASP A 98 22.73 21.51 -1.87
CA ASP A 98 23.60 20.63 -1.12
C ASP A 98 23.37 20.70 0.39
N GLU A 99 23.23 21.92 0.96
CA GLU A 99 22.93 22.11 2.39
C GLU A 99 21.56 21.51 2.75
N PHE A 100 20.57 21.61 1.86
CA PHE A 100 19.25 21.02 2.05
C PHE A 100 19.28 19.48 1.96
N CYS A 101 20.06 18.92 1.03
CA CYS A 101 20.25 17.46 0.95
C CYS A 101 20.87 16.90 2.23
N ASN A 102 21.87 17.58 2.79
CA ASN A 102 22.50 17.17 4.05
C ASN A 102 21.48 17.20 5.20
N LEU A 103 20.65 18.25 5.29
CA LEU A 103 19.58 18.30 6.29
C LEU A 103 18.61 17.11 6.16
N LEU A 104 18.26 16.70 4.94
CA LEU A 104 17.43 15.51 4.72
C LEU A 104 18.15 14.23 5.18
N TYR A 105 19.44 14.08 4.88
CA TYR A 105 20.22 12.91 5.30
C TYR A 105 20.33 12.82 6.83
N ASP A 106 20.65 13.94 7.49
CA ASP A 106 20.81 14.01 8.94
C ASP A 106 19.51 13.70 9.68
N ALA A 107 18.37 14.04 9.08
CA ALA A 107 17.07 13.77 9.68
C ALA A 107 16.54 12.35 9.38
N TYR A 108 16.75 11.85 8.17
CA TYR A 108 16.14 10.61 7.70
C TYR A 108 16.96 9.36 8.04
N LEU A 109 18.27 9.36 7.75
CA LEU A 109 19.07 8.15 7.86
C LEU A 109 19.10 7.55 9.26
N PRO A 110 19.19 8.33 10.38
CA PRO A 110 19.18 7.76 11.71
C PRO A 110 17.87 7.02 12.06
N VAL A 111 16.75 7.40 11.43
CA VAL A 111 15.45 6.74 11.65
C VAL A 111 15.44 5.32 11.09
N TYR A 112 16.16 5.09 9.99
CA TYR A 112 16.18 3.80 9.29
C TYR A 112 17.45 2.97 9.53
N GLU A 113 18.47 3.53 10.20
CA GLU A 113 19.78 2.91 10.36
C GLU A 113 19.70 1.44 10.82
N LYS A 114 18.83 1.15 11.80
CA LYS A 114 18.65 -0.20 12.35
C LYS A 114 17.81 -1.13 11.48
N LEU A 115 17.16 -0.59 10.47
CA LEU A 115 16.27 -1.34 9.55
C LEU A 115 16.99 -1.71 8.25
N THR A 116 18.16 -1.14 7.96
CA THR A 116 18.90 -1.46 6.74
C THR A 116 19.38 -2.91 6.74
N LEU A 117 19.38 -3.51 5.57
CA LEU A 117 20.02 -4.79 5.31
C LEU A 117 21.36 -4.58 4.59
N ASN A 118 22.24 -5.53 4.70
CA ASN A 118 23.54 -5.52 4.03
C ASN A 118 23.43 -5.89 2.55
N THR A 119 24.56 -5.96 1.86
CA THR A 119 24.63 -6.29 0.43
C THR A 119 24.28 -7.75 0.09
N GLN A 120 23.97 -8.57 1.07
CA GLN A 120 23.42 -9.92 0.95
C GLN A 120 21.93 -9.97 1.34
N GLY A 121 21.29 -8.82 1.57
CA GLY A 121 19.88 -8.76 1.99
C GLY A 121 19.64 -9.27 3.42
N GLN A 122 20.66 -9.23 4.30
CA GLN A 122 20.58 -9.73 5.67
C GLN A 122 20.82 -8.61 6.70
N PRO A 123 20.21 -8.68 7.90
CA PRO A 123 20.44 -7.72 8.97
C PRO A 123 21.80 -7.97 9.66
N ASP A 124 22.68 -6.97 9.70
CA ASP A 124 23.98 -7.07 10.40
C ASP A 124 23.85 -6.88 11.92
N ASN A 125 22.75 -6.32 12.38
CA ASN A 125 22.51 -6.00 13.80
C ASN A 125 21.71 -7.09 14.54
N GLY A 126 21.43 -8.23 13.91
CA GLY A 126 20.66 -9.33 14.48
C GLY A 126 19.17 -9.02 14.64
N SER A 127 18.65 -7.99 13.97
CA SER A 127 17.22 -7.70 13.99
C SER A 127 16.40 -8.79 13.31
N HIS A 128 15.23 -9.07 13.86
CA HIS A 128 14.32 -10.11 13.38
C HIS A 128 12.85 -9.78 13.74
N HIS A 129 11.89 -10.52 13.19
CA HIS A 129 10.50 -10.41 13.58
C HIS A 129 10.25 -10.90 15.00
N LYS A 130 9.31 -10.27 15.70
CA LYS A 130 9.10 -10.50 17.14
C LYS A 130 8.38 -11.80 17.46
N HIS A 131 7.31 -12.11 16.73
CA HIS A 131 6.45 -13.23 17.08
C HIS A 131 6.84 -14.50 16.33
N THR A 132 6.64 -15.64 17.00
CA THR A 132 6.78 -16.95 16.36
C THR A 132 5.42 -17.40 15.83
N SER A 133 5.41 -17.87 14.60
CA SER A 133 4.21 -18.44 13.98
C SER A 133 3.72 -19.66 14.76
N GLN A 134 2.54 -19.55 15.37
CA GLN A 134 1.95 -20.61 16.17
C GLN A 134 1.15 -21.56 15.29
N VAL A 135 1.13 -22.85 15.67
CA VAL A 135 0.34 -23.88 15.00
C VAL A 135 -0.76 -24.36 15.93
N TYR A 136 -1.98 -24.34 15.46
CA TYR A 136 -3.15 -24.74 16.22
C TYR A 136 -3.78 -26.01 15.59
N PRO A 137 -4.09 -27.04 16.41
CA PRO A 137 -4.86 -28.19 15.93
C PRO A 137 -6.32 -27.77 15.67
N ASP A 138 -7.09 -28.70 15.13
CA ASP A 138 -8.54 -28.55 14.97
C ASP A 138 -9.20 -28.08 16.28
N ILE A 139 -10.16 -27.15 16.16
CA ILE A 139 -10.73 -26.46 17.31
C ILE A 139 -12.20 -26.84 17.54
N LYS A 140 -12.97 -27.11 16.49
CA LYS A 140 -14.40 -27.36 16.61
C LYS A 140 -14.95 -28.20 15.45
N ASP A 141 -15.42 -29.37 15.74
CA ASP A 141 -16.14 -30.25 14.79
C ASP A 141 -15.39 -30.48 13.45
N GLY A 142 -14.06 -30.56 13.48
CA GLY A 142 -13.20 -30.73 12.30
C GLY A 142 -12.93 -29.44 11.52
N LYS A 143 -13.36 -28.28 12.02
CA LYS A 143 -13.17 -26.97 11.38
C LYS A 143 -12.11 -26.13 12.08
N PHE A 144 -11.51 -25.22 11.31
CA PHE A 144 -10.40 -24.35 11.71
C PHE A 144 -10.86 -22.90 11.74
N LYS A 145 -10.45 -22.16 12.76
CA LYS A 145 -10.61 -20.69 12.76
C LYS A 145 -9.74 -20.07 11.68
N ILE A 146 -10.32 -19.25 10.84
CA ILE A 146 -9.63 -18.60 9.71
C ILE A 146 -8.50 -17.65 10.15
N THR A 147 -8.52 -17.15 11.39
CA THR A 147 -7.53 -16.19 11.91
C THR A 147 -6.41 -16.82 12.73
N HIS A 148 -6.41 -18.15 12.92
CA HIS A 148 -5.49 -18.82 13.84
C HIS A 148 -4.07 -18.95 13.31
N HIS A 149 -3.89 -19.36 12.05
CA HIS A 149 -2.57 -19.61 11.52
C HIS A 149 -2.03 -18.34 10.86
N LYS A 150 -1.33 -17.51 11.64
CA LYS A 150 -0.63 -16.32 11.17
C LYS A 150 0.84 -16.67 10.94
N PHE A 151 1.31 -16.47 9.73
CA PHE A 151 2.72 -16.62 9.39
C PHE A 151 3.43 -15.29 9.60
N TYR A 152 4.31 -15.24 10.60
CA TYR A 152 5.15 -14.08 10.91
C TYR A 152 6.52 -14.26 10.28
N TYR A 153 7.02 -13.22 9.62
CA TYR A 153 8.28 -13.23 8.91
C TYR A 153 8.90 -11.81 8.85
N ASP A 154 10.16 -11.73 8.47
CA ASP A 154 10.83 -10.44 8.26
C ASP A 154 10.55 -9.95 6.83
N PHE A 155 9.58 -9.06 6.69
CA PHE A 155 9.09 -8.52 5.41
C PHE A 155 10.14 -7.77 4.59
N ARG A 156 11.33 -7.49 5.16
CA ARG A 156 12.44 -6.86 4.44
C ARG A 156 13.20 -7.83 3.54
N LYS A 157 13.20 -9.12 3.90
CA LYS A 157 14.04 -10.16 3.29
C LYS A 157 13.59 -10.56 1.88
N ASP A 158 14.39 -11.41 1.27
CA ASP A 158 14.10 -12.02 -0.03
C ASP A 158 12.86 -12.91 0.04
N PRO A 159 11.83 -12.69 -0.79
CA PRO A 159 10.66 -13.56 -0.86
C PRO A 159 11.00 -15.05 -1.07
N CYS A 160 12.08 -15.37 -1.78
CA CYS A 160 12.52 -16.76 -1.94
C CYS A 160 13.02 -17.37 -0.61
N GLU A 161 13.72 -16.59 0.22
CA GLU A 161 14.11 -17.04 1.57
C GLU A 161 12.88 -17.22 2.47
N ILE A 162 11.92 -16.30 2.38
CA ILE A 162 10.65 -16.39 3.12
C ILE A 162 9.82 -17.59 2.67
N ALA A 163 9.86 -17.97 1.39
CA ALA A 163 9.21 -19.17 0.88
C ALA A 163 9.72 -20.45 1.58
N ASP A 164 11.02 -20.55 1.88
CA ASP A 164 11.60 -21.65 2.65
C ASP A 164 11.07 -21.73 4.09
N GLU A 165 10.86 -20.57 4.72
CA GLU A 165 10.28 -20.48 6.06
C GLU A 165 8.78 -20.84 6.03
N LEU A 166 8.06 -20.37 5.01
CA LEU A 166 6.63 -20.66 4.80
C LEU A 166 6.41 -22.17 4.55
N GLU A 167 7.26 -22.85 3.77
CA GLU A 167 7.19 -24.31 3.57
C GLU A 167 7.29 -25.08 4.90
N LYS A 168 8.21 -24.69 5.76
CA LYS A 168 8.36 -25.31 7.10
C LYS A 168 7.10 -25.13 7.94
N TYR A 169 6.51 -23.93 7.88
CA TYR A 169 5.27 -23.61 8.60
C TYR A 169 4.06 -24.36 8.03
N ILE A 170 3.85 -24.37 6.71
CA ILE A 170 2.80 -25.15 6.04
C ILE A 170 2.90 -26.62 6.43
N SER A 171 4.10 -27.20 6.35
CA SER A 171 4.34 -28.57 6.76
C SER A 171 4.00 -28.85 8.25
N ALA A 172 4.24 -27.87 9.14
CA ALA A 172 3.88 -27.96 10.54
C ALA A 172 2.35 -27.89 10.75
N VAL A 173 1.68 -26.97 10.04
CA VAL A 173 0.20 -26.85 10.08
C VAL A 173 -0.44 -28.13 9.56
N CYS A 174 -0.02 -28.66 8.40
CA CYS A 174 -0.55 -29.90 7.85
C CYS A 174 -0.42 -31.08 8.85
N ARG A 175 0.73 -31.22 9.50
CA ARG A 175 0.94 -32.28 10.52
C ARG A 175 0.05 -32.11 11.74
N SER A 176 -0.10 -30.88 12.24
CA SER A 176 -0.88 -30.60 13.46
C SER A 176 -2.37 -30.76 13.23
N THR A 177 -2.87 -30.33 12.09
CA THR A 177 -4.29 -30.37 11.73
C THR A 177 -4.72 -31.69 11.10
N ASN A 178 -3.77 -32.58 10.81
CA ASN A 178 -4.00 -33.83 10.07
C ASN A 178 -4.68 -33.59 8.72
N LYS A 179 -4.40 -32.44 8.09
CA LYS A 179 -4.81 -32.09 6.72
C LYS A 179 -3.60 -32.18 5.81
N ASN A 180 -3.82 -32.54 4.55
CA ASN A 180 -2.74 -32.61 3.56
C ASN A 180 -2.50 -31.28 2.86
N LYS A 181 -3.47 -30.39 2.92
CA LYS A 181 -3.46 -29.10 2.22
C LYS A 181 -3.92 -27.96 3.12
N VAL A 182 -3.51 -26.74 2.78
CA VAL A 182 -3.89 -25.48 3.41
C VAL A 182 -4.41 -24.50 2.37
N CYS A 183 -5.18 -23.53 2.80
CA CYS A 183 -5.49 -22.32 2.05
C CYS A 183 -4.45 -21.25 2.39
N LEU A 184 -3.85 -20.61 1.38
CA LEU A 184 -2.89 -19.51 1.55
C LEU A 184 -3.60 -18.18 1.27
N LEU A 185 -3.70 -17.33 2.29
CA LEU A 185 -4.26 -15.98 2.18
C LEU A 185 -3.11 -14.97 2.22
N GLY A 186 -2.76 -14.42 1.07
CA GLY A 186 -1.69 -13.41 0.91
C GLY A 186 -2.25 -12.01 0.78
N ARG A 187 -1.81 -11.11 1.66
CA ARG A 187 -2.20 -9.71 1.60
C ARG A 187 -1.04 -8.83 1.17
N CYS A 188 -1.28 -7.91 0.20
CA CYS A 188 -0.27 -6.95 -0.27
C CYS A 188 1.04 -7.69 -0.64
N LEU A 189 2.16 -7.34 -0.01
CA LEU A 189 3.46 -8.02 -0.13
C LEU A 189 3.36 -9.53 0.16
N GLY A 190 2.48 -9.98 1.06
CA GLY A 190 2.29 -11.42 1.34
C GLY A 190 1.85 -12.23 0.12
N SER A 191 1.28 -11.60 -0.90
CA SER A 191 1.00 -12.24 -2.20
C SER A 191 2.29 -12.60 -2.95
N ASN A 192 3.33 -11.79 -2.81
CA ASN A 192 4.64 -12.00 -3.44
C ASN A 192 5.37 -13.17 -2.78
N GLU A 193 5.25 -13.30 -1.45
CA GLU A 193 5.78 -14.44 -0.68
C GLU A 193 5.10 -15.76 -1.10
N ILE A 194 3.77 -15.73 -1.31
CA ILE A 194 3.03 -16.90 -1.80
C ILE A 194 3.46 -17.26 -3.21
N LEU A 195 3.67 -16.28 -4.10
CA LEU A 195 4.14 -16.56 -5.46
C LEU A 195 5.53 -17.22 -5.46
N ALA A 196 6.45 -16.74 -4.60
CA ALA A 196 7.76 -17.36 -4.43
C ALA A 196 7.64 -18.80 -3.91
N TYR A 197 6.76 -19.04 -2.95
CA TYR A 197 6.47 -20.39 -2.47
C TYR A 197 5.92 -21.30 -3.56
N LEU A 198 4.95 -20.83 -4.35
CA LEU A 198 4.32 -21.62 -5.41
C LEU A 198 5.28 -21.96 -6.56
N ASP A 199 6.21 -21.05 -6.86
CA ASP A 199 7.25 -21.30 -7.87
C ASP A 199 8.23 -22.39 -7.42
N GLU A 200 8.73 -22.31 -6.18
CA GLU A 200 9.76 -23.22 -5.64
C GLU A 200 9.19 -24.57 -5.21
N TYR A 201 8.06 -24.58 -4.47
CA TYR A 201 7.51 -25.78 -3.83
C TYR A 201 6.29 -26.37 -4.54
N GLY A 202 5.69 -25.62 -5.46
CA GLY A 202 4.49 -26.06 -6.19
C GLY A 202 3.23 -26.10 -5.32
N THR A 203 2.27 -26.95 -5.71
CA THR A 203 0.89 -26.92 -5.23
C THR A 203 0.46 -28.11 -4.37
N ASP A 204 1.35 -29.06 -4.10
CA ASP A 204 0.99 -30.33 -3.46
C ASP A 204 0.30 -30.18 -2.10
N LYS A 205 0.68 -29.13 -1.35
CA LYS A 205 0.14 -28.80 -0.02
C LYS A 205 -0.85 -27.63 -0.04
N VAL A 206 -1.27 -27.15 -1.20
CA VAL A 206 -2.15 -25.99 -1.34
C VAL A 206 -3.48 -26.43 -1.94
N SER A 207 -4.58 -26.08 -1.29
CA SER A 207 -5.93 -26.25 -1.84
C SER A 207 -6.42 -24.98 -2.51
N ASP A 208 -6.15 -23.82 -1.88
CA ASP A 208 -6.65 -22.53 -2.29
C ASP A 208 -5.59 -21.45 -2.11
N VAL A 209 -5.61 -20.47 -2.99
CA VAL A 209 -4.84 -19.24 -2.90
C VAL A 209 -5.79 -18.07 -2.94
N ILE A 210 -5.76 -17.23 -1.92
CA ILE A 210 -6.53 -15.99 -1.85
C ILE A 210 -5.53 -14.84 -1.90
N LEU A 211 -5.56 -14.04 -2.95
CA LEU A 211 -4.82 -12.78 -3.08
C LEU A 211 -5.72 -11.64 -2.60
N TYR A 212 -5.27 -10.89 -1.59
CA TYR A 212 -6.04 -9.81 -0.99
C TYR A 212 -5.29 -8.49 -1.14
N SER A 213 -5.80 -7.57 -1.95
CA SER A 213 -5.11 -6.31 -2.30
C SER A 213 -3.67 -6.56 -2.73
N SER A 214 -3.51 -7.41 -3.72
CA SER A 214 -2.23 -7.95 -4.15
C SER A 214 -1.26 -6.88 -4.69
N ALA A 215 0.00 -6.93 -4.28
CA ALA A 215 1.09 -6.13 -4.83
C ALA A 215 1.97 -6.92 -5.83
N ALA A 216 1.50 -8.08 -6.30
CA ALA A 216 2.27 -9.00 -7.13
C ALA A 216 2.71 -8.41 -8.49
N ASP A 217 1.94 -7.48 -9.05
CA ASP A 217 2.28 -6.80 -10.31
C ASP A 217 2.84 -5.38 -10.08
N GLY A 218 3.23 -5.09 -8.85
CA GLY A 218 3.82 -3.82 -8.46
C GLY A 218 2.90 -2.95 -7.60
N CYS A 219 3.54 -2.00 -6.92
CA CYS A 219 2.91 -0.97 -6.10
C CYS A 219 3.40 0.39 -6.61
N GLU A 220 2.50 1.24 -7.08
CA GLU A 220 2.85 2.49 -7.76
C GLU A 220 3.72 3.41 -6.91
N PRO A 221 3.41 3.70 -5.63
CA PRO A 221 4.25 4.56 -4.80
C PRO A 221 5.67 4.03 -4.63
N VAL A 222 5.83 2.72 -4.42
CA VAL A 222 7.13 2.07 -4.30
C VAL A 222 7.90 2.20 -5.62
N SER A 223 7.28 1.85 -6.73
CA SER A 223 7.87 1.88 -8.07
C SER A 223 8.37 3.28 -8.45
N HIS A 224 7.55 4.30 -8.22
CA HIS A 224 7.90 5.68 -8.55
C HIS A 224 8.94 6.31 -7.62
N LEU A 225 8.93 5.96 -6.33
CA LEU A 225 9.95 6.41 -5.38
C LEU A 225 11.31 5.79 -5.71
N PHE A 226 11.36 4.47 -5.96
CA PHE A 226 12.59 3.75 -6.28
C PHE A 226 13.21 4.21 -7.61
N SER A 227 12.39 4.41 -8.63
CA SER A 227 12.85 4.86 -9.95
C SER A 227 13.17 6.36 -10.04
N GLY A 228 12.91 7.14 -8.98
CA GLY A 228 13.09 8.60 -8.98
C GLY A 228 12.13 9.32 -9.95
N THR A 229 11.00 8.68 -10.28
CA THR A 229 9.95 9.26 -11.13
C THR A 229 8.79 9.83 -10.32
N ALA A 230 8.90 9.85 -9.00
CA ALA A 230 7.90 10.43 -8.12
C ALA A 230 7.52 11.85 -8.56
N PHE A 231 6.22 12.11 -8.59
CA PHE A 231 5.66 13.38 -9.04
C PHE A 231 4.38 13.69 -8.29
N VAL A 232 4.24 14.90 -7.77
CA VAL A 232 3.03 15.30 -7.05
C VAL A 232 2.21 16.24 -7.92
N ASP A 233 1.02 15.78 -8.33
CA ASP A 233 0.03 16.59 -9.04
C ASP A 233 -0.90 17.31 -8.06
N ASN A 234 -1.39 18.50 -8.41
CA ASN A 234 -2.27 19.26 -7.54
C ASN A 234 -3.68 18.64 -7.39
N ASN A 235 -4.16 17.95 -8.38
CA ASN A 235 -5.44 17.23 -8.28
C ASN A 235 -5.27 15.94 -7.51
N ALA A 236 -4.14 15.22 -7.71
CA ALA A 236 -3.80 14.04 -6.92
C ALA A 236 -3.80 14.38 -5.43
N LEU A 237 -3.05 15.41 -5.03
CA LEU A 237 -3.01 15.85 -3.63
C LEU A 237 -4.39 16.26 -3.11
N THR A 238 -5.20 16.93 -3.94
CA THR A 238 -6.53 17.36 -3.53
C THR A 238 -7.46 16.16 -3.35
N ASN A 239 -7.44 15.20 -4.26
CA ASN A 239 -8.25 13.97 -4.16
C ASN A 239 -7.85 13.15 -2.93
N TYR A 240 -6.54 12.92 -2.76
CA TYR A 240 -6.00 12.18 -1.62
C TYR A 240 -6.38 12.84 -0.28
N ALA A 241 -6.28 14.17 -0.18
CA ALA A 241 -6.66 14.89 1.03
C ALA A 241 -8.17 14.79 1.38
N GLN A 242 -9.02 14.42 0.43
CA GLN A 242 -10.45 14.16 0.70
C GLN A 242 -10.67 12.78 1.32
N ASP A 243 -9.93 11.77 0.82
CA ASP A 243 -10.09 10.36 1.18
C ASP A 243 -9.21 9.96 2.38
N PHE A 244 -8.21 10.78 2.74
CA PHE A 244 -7.23 10.47 3.77
C PHE A 244 -7.85 10.29 5.16
N ASP A 245 -7.42 9.24 5.87
CA ASP A 245 -7.81 8.99 7.26
C ASP A 245 -6.98 9.84 8.22
N TYR A 246 -7.52 10.98 8.58
CA TYR A 246 -6.86 11.93 9.48
C TYR A 246 -6.77 11.43 10.93
N SER A 247 -7.52 10.38 11.31
CA SER A 247 -7.50 9.83 12.68
C SER A 247 -6.10 9.34 13.09
N LEU A 248 -5.27 9.00 12.10
CA LEU A 248 -3.86 8.64 12.31
C LEU A 248 -3.01 9.78 12.91
N PHE A 249 -3.45 11.04 12.76
CA PHE A 249 -2.71 12.22 13.21
C PHE A 249 -3.50 13.07 14.20
N THR A 250 -4.82 13.12 14.07
CA THR A 250 -5.68 13.96 14.90
C THR A 250 -7.14 13.52 14.85
N ASN A 251 -7.81 13.63 15.99
CA ASN A 251 -9.26 13.47 16.11
C ASN A 251 -9.98 14.84 16.19
N ASP A 252 -9.28 15.94 15.92
CA ASP A 252 -9.86 17.28 15.91
C ASP A 252 -10.61 17.53 14.59
N GLU A 253 -11.91 17.30 14.61
CA GLU A 253 -12.80 17.48 13.45
C GLU A 253 -12.68 18.88 12.84
N THR A 254 -12.52 19.92 13.67
CA THR A 254 -12.37 21.30 13.18
C THR A 254 -11.07 21.48 12.40
N LEU A 255 -9.98 20.87 12.86
CA LEU A 255 -8.70 20.90 12.17
C LEU A 255 -8.78 20.11 10.85
N ILE A 256 -9.40 18.94 10.86
CA ILE A 256 -9.60 18.11 9.67
C ILE A 256 -10.42 18.87 8.61
N GLU A 257 -11.57 19.42 9.00
CA GLU A 257 -12.42 20.21 8.12
C GLU A 257 -11.67 21.43 7.55
N PHE A 258 -10.89 22.12 8.38
CA PHE A 258 -10.06 23.23 7.92
C PHE A 258 -9.01 22.80 6.89
N ILE A 259 -8.29 21.70 7.12
CA ILE A 259 -7.26 21.20 6.20
C ILE A 259 -7.88 20.88 4.84
N LYS A 260 -8.97 20.12 4.81
CA LYS A 260 -9.69 19.76 3.58
C LYS A 260 -10.19 21.02 2.85
N ALA A 261 -10.80 21.96 3.58
CA ALA A 261 -11.27 23.21 3.03
C ALA A 261 -10.14 24.09 2.50
N PHE A 262 -9.03 24.20 3.24
CA PHE A 262 -7.87 24.97 2.83
C PHE A 262 -7.25 24.46 1.54
N ILE A 263 -6.99 23.15 1.45
CA ILE A 263 -6.43 22.51 0.25
C ILE A 263 -7.35 22.76 -0.95
N THR A 264 -8.66 22.56 -0.78
CA THR A 264 -9.66 22.77 -1.84
C THR A 264 -9.68 24.23 -2.31
N ALA A 265 -9.79 25.19 -1.40
CA ALA A 265 -9.84 26.61 -1.74
C ALA A 265 -8.53 27.07 -2.38
N TYR A 266 -7.38 26.63 -1.84
CA TYR A 266 -6.07 26.98 -2.33
C TYR A 266 -5.78 26.38 -3.71
N ASN A 267 -6.26 25.15 -3.97
CA ASN A 267 -6.17 24.53 -5.29
C ASN A 267 -6.99 25.30 -6.34
N LYS A 268 -8.23 25.69 -6.01
CA LYS A 268 -9.11 26.43 -6.94
C LYS A 268 -8.53 27.78 -7.40
N ILE A 269 -7.72 28.43 -6.57
CA ILE A 269 -7.01 29.67 -6.96
C ILE A 269 -5.63 29.42 -7.60
N GLY A 270 -5.28 28.14 -7.85
CA GLY A 270 -4.02 27.73 -8.46
C GLY A 270 -2.81 27.75 -7.51
N GLY A 271 -3.03 27.97 -6.20
CA GLY A 271 -1.96 28.06 -5.22
C GLY A 271 -1.27 26.72 -4.96
N VAL A 272 -2.03 25.63 -4.86
CA VAL A 272 -1.47 24.27 -4.74
C VAL A 272 -0.59 23.94 -5.93
N LYS A 273 -1.06 24.18 -7.16
CA LYS A 273 -0.29 23.94 -8.37
C LYS A 273 1.03 24.72 -8.39
N LEU A 274 1.03 25.98 -7.94
CA LEU A 274 2.26 26.77 -7.86
C LEU A 274 3.26 26.19 -6.85
N ALA A 275 2.77 25.75 -5.68
CA ALA A 275 3.61 25.12 -4.67
C ALA A 275 4.21 23.80 -5.18
N LEU A 276 3.39 22.94 -5.76
CA LEU A 276 3.84 21.62 -6.24
C LEU A 276 4.75 21.71 -7.46
N ASN A 277 4.59 22.71 -8.32
CA ASN A 277 5.57 22.96 -9.38
C ASN A 277 6.98 23.22 -8.81
N GLU A 278 7.08 23.91 -7.66
CA GLU A 278 8.37 24.13 -7.02
C GLU A 278 8.87 22.85 -6.32
N VAL A 279 8.00 22.06 -5.68
CA VAL A 279 8.35 20.75 -5.11
C VAL A 279 8.95 19.85 -6.19
N ASN A 280 8.21 19.64 -7.28
CA ASN A 280 8.65 18.79 -8.39
C ASN A 280 9.92 19.33 -9.06
N ARG A 281 10.08 20.67 -9.16
CA ARG A 281 11.30 21.29 -9.67
C ARG A 281 12.51 21.00 -8.78
N VAL A 282 12.37 21.21 -7.46
CA VAL A 282 13.45 20.94 -6.50
C VAL A 282 13.80 19.47 -6.50
N TYR A 283 12.78 18.59 -6.42
CA TYR A 283 12.99 17.13 -6.51
C TYR A 283 13.73 16.75 -7.80
N GLY A 284 13.33 17.28 -8.95
CA GLY A 284 14.01 17.05 -10.22
C GLY A 284 15.50 17.43 -10.23
N ILE A 285 15.91 18.44 -9.42
CA ILE A 285 17.30 18.83 -9.27
C ILE A 285 18.08 17.87 -8.35
N VAL A 286 17.47 17.48 -7.23
CA VAL A 286 18.18 16.75 -6.17
C VAL A 286 18.06 15.23 -6.26
N LYS A 287 17.07 14.70 -7.00
CA LYS A 287 16.69 13.28 -6.98
C LYS A 287 17.85 12.31 -7.22
N ASN A 288 18.73 12.61 -8.20
CA ASN A 288 19.86 11.74 -8.54
C ASN A 288 20.93 11.67 -7.44
N LYS A 289 20.87 12.58 -6.46
CA LYS A 289 21.75 12.60 -5.29
C LYS A 289 21.03 12.09 -4.05
N VAL A 290 19.82 12.57 -3.84
CA VAL A 290 19.03 12.28 -2.63
C VAL A 290 18.48 10.85 -2.65
N THR A 291 17.81 10.44 -3.72
CA THR A 291 17.15 9.14 -3.81
C THR A 291 18.10 7.96 -3.56
N PRO A 292 19.27 7.84 -4.25
CA PRO A 292 20.17 6.72 -3.97
C PRO A 292 20.70 6.73 -2.55
N THR A 293 21.02 7.90 -2.00
CA THR A 293 21.56 8.01 -0.63
C THR A 293 20.52 7.59 0.41
N LEU A 294 19.29 8.09 0.30
CA LEU A 294 18.21 7.75 1.24
C LEU A 294 17.81 6.28 1.11
N LEU A 295 17.67 5.77 -0.12
CA LEU A 295 17.25 4.38 -0.33
C LEU A 295 18.31 3.36 0.08
N LYS A 296 19.60 3.59 -0.22
CA LYS A 296 20.67 2.74 0.30
C LYS A 296 20.78 2.76 1.84
N GLY A 297 20.28 3.81 2.48
CA GLY A 297 20.22 3.93 3.94
C GLY A 297 18.88 3.55 4.55
N SER A 298 17.97 2.92 3.79
CA SER A 298 16.64 2.54 4.25
C SER A 298 16.08 1.36 3.45
N TYR A 299 14.80 1.41 3.13
CA TYR A 299 14.04 0.35 2.45
C TYR A 299 14.51 0.00 1.03
N GLY A 300 15.37 0.76 0.40
CA GLY A 300 16.05 0.37 -0.84
C GLY A 300 17.00 -0.82 -0.68
N THR A 301 17.33 -1.20 0.57
CA THR A 301 18.11 -2.41 0.90
C THR A 301 17.22 -3.61 1.23
N TRP A 302 15.90 -3.52 1.06
CA TRP A 302 14.96 -4.58 1.39
C TRP A 302 14.49 -5.32 0.13
N PRO A 303 14.94 -6.56 -0.12
CA PRO A 303 14.47 -7.36 -1.26
C PRO A 303 12.95 -7.49 -1.34
N GLY A 304 12.25 -7.58 -0.18
CA GLY A 304 10.79 -7.60 -0.14
C GLY A 304 10.15 -6.38 -0.82
N TYR A 305 10.71 -5.16 -0.64
CA TYR A 305 10.21 -3.97 -1.33
C TYR A 305 10.50 -3.96 -2.83
N TRP A 306 11.64 -4.55 -3.23
CA TRP A 306 11.96 -4.70 -4.65
C TRP A 306 11.01 -5.63 -5.37
N SER A 307 10.41 -6.60 -4.68
CA SER A 307 9.38 -7.47 -5.25
C SER A 307 8.10 -6.73 -5.64
N MET A 308 7.89 -5.51 -5.08
CA MET A 308 6.76 -4.63 -5.39
C MET A 308 7.10 -3.54 -6.42
N VAL A 309 8.32 -3.50 -6.96
CA VAL A 309 8.68 -2.55 -8.02
C VAL A 309 8.23 -3.14 -9.37
N ASP A 310 7.36 -2.42 -10.07
CA ASP A 310 6.84 -2.87 -11.35
C ASP A 310 7.91 -2.91 -12.46
N ASP A 311 7.66 -3.70 -13.50
CA ASP A 311 8.60 -3.93 -14.60
C ASP A 311 9.02 -2.63 -15.30
N GLU A 312 8.09 -1.70 -15.50
CA GLU A 312 8.38 -0.42 -16.17
C GLU A 312 9.44 0.41 -15.42
N ASN A 313 9.46 0.34 -14.10
CA ASN A 313 10.33 1.13 -13.24
C ASN A 313 11.56 0.36 -12.73
N TYR A 314 11.58 -0.97 -12.82
CA TYR A 314 12.59 -1.81 -12.19
C TYR A 314 14.03 -1.49 -12.60
N GLU A 315 14.33 -1.49 -13.90
CA GLU A 315 15.67 -1.18 -14.40
C GLU A 315 16.09 0.26 -14.13
N LYS A 316 15.12 1.20 -14.15
CA LYS A 316 15.38 2.61 -13.81
C LYS A 316 15.76 2.74 -12.33
N ALA A 317 15.09 1.99 -11.46
CA ALA A 317 15.32 1.97 -10.02
C ALA A 317 16.72 1.39 -9.71
N LYS A 318 17.06 0.23 -10.25
CA LYS A 318 18.40 -0.37 -10.08
C LYS A 318 19.51 0.58 -10.49
N LYS A 319 19.39 1.15 -11.69
CA LYS A 319 20.37 2.10 -12.20
C LYS A 319 20.49 3.36 -11.35
N LEU A 320 19.36 3.89 -10.85
CA LEU A 320 19.37 5.09 -10.02
C LEU A 320 20.01 4.81 -8.66
N ILE A 321 19.66 3.69 -8.02
CA ILE A 321 20.03 3.40 -6.63
C ILE A 321 21.46 2.84 -6.56
N PHE A 322 21.77 1.84 -7.35
CA PHE A 322 23.05 1.12 -7.28
C PHE A 322 24.07 1.59 -8.34
N GLY A 323 23.60 2.03 -9.53
CA GLY A 323 24.51 2.42 -10.63
C GLY A 323 25.41 1.25 -11.05
N ASP A 324 26.72 1.54 -11.14
CA ASP A 324 27.76 0.56 -11.49
C ASP A 324 28.56 0.13 -10.22
N ASP A 325 27.94 0.12 -9.04
CA ASP A 325 28.56 -0.18 -7.76
C ASP A 325 28.61 -1.72 -7.56
N ASP A 326 29.78 -2.29 -7.80
CA ASP A 326 30.02 -3.75 -7.72
C ASP A 326 29.79 -4.34 -6.33
N ASP A 327 29.82 -3.53 -5.26
CA ASP A 327 29.56 -3.99 -3.90
C ASP A 327 28.13 -4.51 -3.73
N TRP A 328 27.19 -4.07 -4.58
CA TRP A 328 25.78 -4.47 -4.58
C TRP A 328 25.44 -5.60 -5.56
N ALA A 329 26.44 -6.21 -6.22
CA ALA A 329 26.21 -7.23 -7.24
C ALA A 329 25.40 -8.44 -6.72
N GLU A 330 25.66 -8.89 -5.49
CA GLU A 330 24.91 -10.00 -4.90
C GLU A 330 23.48 -9.60 -4.54
N PHE A 331 23.28 -8.42 -3.99
CA PHE A 331 21.93 -7.88 -3.73
C PHE A 331 21.11 -7.77 -5.03
N ILE A 332 21.73 -7.24 -6.08
CA ILE A 332 21.10 -7.14 -7.41
C ILE A 332 20.73 -8.54 -7.92
N ARG A 333 21.59 -9.54 -7.75
CA ARG A 333 21.28 -10.92 -8.14
C ARG A 333 20.06 -11.47 -7.39
N ILE A 334 19.91 -11.16 -6.11
CA ILE A 334 18.76 -11.57 -5.28
C ILE A 334 17.47 -10.94 -5.83
N ILE A 335 17.43 -9.63 -5.97
CA ILE A 335 16.22 -8.94 -6.44
C ILE A 335 15.89 -9.29 -7.90
N ASP A 336 16.88 -9.47 -8.76
CA ASP A 336 16.70 -9.91 -10.16
C ASP A 336 16.12 -11.33 -10.24
N ASN A 337 16.50 -12.23 -9.32
CA ASN A 337 15.94 -13.57 -9.27
C ASN A 337 14.43 -13.55 -9.07
N TYR A 338 13.96 -12.80 -8.07
CA TYR A 338 12.52 -12.64 -7.85
C TYR A 338 11.84 -11.97 -9.05
N HIS A 339 12.36 -10.81 -9.48
CA HIS A 339 11.72 -10.01 -10.52
C HIS A 339 11.52 -10.79 -11.82
N TYR A 340 12.60 -11.39 -12.37
CA TYR A 340 12.55 -12.04 -13.68
C TYR A 340 12.00 -13.46 -13.67
N ASN A 341 12.15 -14.18 -12.57
CA ASN A 341 11.75 -15.58 -12.51
C ASN A 341 10.38 -15.81 -11.87
N ILE A 342 9.93 -14.88 -11.00
CA ILE A 342 8.67 -15.00 -10.25
C ILE A 342 7.72 -13.85 -10.60
N GLY A 343 8.10 -12.60 -10.34
CA GLY A 343 7.23 -11.44 -10.50
C GLY A 343 6.67 -11.33 -11.93
N LEU A 344 7.52 -11.34 -12.94
CA LEU A 344 7.10 -11.30 -14.36
C LEU A 344 6.34 -12.53 -14.82
N LYS A 345 6.37 -13.63 -14.05
CA LYS A 345 5.67 -14.87 -14.36
C LYS A 345 4.50 -15.15 -13.42
N SER A 346 4.09 -14.18 -12.63
CA SER A 346 3.02 -14.31 -11.64
C SER A 346 1.73 -14.91 -12.24
N ASP A 347 1.33 -14.47 -13.41
CA ASP A 347 0.16 -15.02 -14.12
C ASP A 347 0.35 -16.49 -14.55
N GLU A 348 1.56 -16.86 -14.99
CA GLU A 348 1.88 -18.24 -15.39
C GLU A 348 1.87 -19.15 -14.16
N ILE A 349 2.42 -18.70 -13.04
CA ILE A 349 2.43 -19.42 -11.77
C ILE A 349 1.00 -19.67 -11.29
N LEU A 350 0.15 -18.64 -11.28
CA LEU A 350 -1.25 -18.76 -10.85
C LEU A 350 -2.08 -19.64 -11.79
N LYS A 351 -1.88 -19.55 -13.10
CA LYS A 351 -2.53 -20.46 -14.07
C LYS A 351 -2.13 -21.92 -13.83
N LYS A 352 -0.84 -22.16 -13.60
CA LYS A 352 -0.34 -23.50 -13.27
C LYS A 352 -0.95 -24.04 -11.97
N CYS A 353 -1.20 -23.17 -10.97
CA CYS A 353 -1.93 -23.55 -9.77
C CYS A 353 -3.36 -24.00 -10.09
N ALA A 354 -4.09 -23.22 -10.87
CA ALA A 354 -5.45 -23.56 -11.28
C ALA A 354 -5.49 -24.85 -12.12
N ASP A 355 -4.55 -25.05 -13.04
CA ASP A 355 -4.42 -26.26 -13.84
C ASP A 355 -4.12 -27.51 -12.98
N ASN A 356 -3.50 -27.33 -11.81
CA ASN A 356 -3.24 -28.36 -10.81
C ASN A 356 -4.40 -28.57 -9.81
N GLY A 357 -5.53 -27.89 -10.02
CA GLY A 357 -6.73 -28.01 -9.18
C GLY A 357 -6.67 -27.23 -7.86
N VAL A 358 -5.89 -26.15 -7.82
CA VAL A 358 -5.92 -25.16 -6.74
C VAL A 358 -6.90 -24.07 -7.13
N ASP A 359 -7.84 -23.75 -6.25
CA ASP A 359 -8.73 -22.61 -6.46
C ASP A 359 -7.99 -21.30 -6.19
N VAL A 360 -8.02 -20.37 -7.16
CA VAL A 360 -7.37 -19.07 -7.06
C VAL A 360 -8.41 -17.98 -6.98
N TYR A 361 -8.36 -17.22 -5.89
CA TYR A 361 -9.26 -16.10 -5.61
C TYR A 361 -8.50 -14.79 -5.56
N ASN A 362 -9.17 -13.71 -5.99
CA ASN A 362 -8.72 -12.35 -5.74
C ASN A 362 -9.80 -11.58 -4.97
N ILE A 363 -9.42 -10.89 -3.91
CA ILE A 363 -10.25 -9.93 -3.19
C ILE A 363 -9.58 -8.58 -3.30
N GLU A 364 -10.12 -7.73 -4.15
CA GLU A 364 -9.50 -6.47 -4.54
C GLU A 364 -10.32 -5.27 -4.10
N LYS A 365 -9.65 -4.21 -3.69
CA LYS A 365 -10.27 -3.02 -3.12
C LYS A 365 -10.16 -1.83 -4.06
N TYR A 366 -11.13 -0.92 -3.99
CA TYR A 366 -11.07 0.29 -4.80
C TYR A 366 -11.96 1.42 -4.27
N GLY A 367 -11.86 2.57 -4.92
CA GLY A 367 -12.65 3.75 -4.61
C GLY A 367 -11.93 4.76 -3.71
N ILE A 368 -10.65 4.51 -3.40
CA ILE A 368 -9.77 5.40 -2.64
C ILE A 368 -8.79 6.07 -3.60
N ALA A 369 -8.52 7.36 -3.39
CA ALA A 369 -7.58 8.09 -4.22
C ALA A 369 -6.15 7.57 -4.03
N MET A 370 -5.44 7.36 -5.14
CA MET A 370 -4.03 6.99 -5.15
C MET A 370 -3.19 7.98 -4.34
N ILE A 371 -2.24 7.49 -3.56
CA ILE A 371 -1.24 8.31 -2.87
C ILE A 371 -0.59 9.29 -3.86
N PRO A 372 -0.51 10.59 -3.53
CA PRO A 372 -0.23 11.65 -4.51
C PRO A 372 1.26 11.80 -4.84
N VAL A 373 2.00 10.69 -4.96
CA VAL A 373 3.42 10.66 -5.36
C VAL A 373 3.62 10.08 -6.76
N VAL A 374 2.54 9.70 -7.42
CA VAL A 374 2.54 9.12 -8.77
C VAL A 374 1.94 10.08 -9.78
N LYS A 375 2.43 10.03 -11.01
CA LYS A 375 1.97 10.90 -12.08
C LYS A 375 0.61 10.46 -12.63
N GLU A 376 0.42 9.17 -12.75
CA GLU A 376 -0.80 8.50 -13.21
C GLU A 376 -1.78 8.28 -12.07
N TYR A 377 -2.15 9.35 -11.36
CA TYR A 377 -3.00 9.32 -10.16
C TYR A 377 -4.50 9.15 -10.45
N ASP A 378 -4.92 9.31 -11.71
CA ASP A 378 -6.33 9.28 -12.11
C ASP A 378 -6.85 7.86 -12.40
N VAL A 379 -6.23 6.87 -11.80
CA VAL A 379 -6.58 5.44 -11.87
C VAL A 379 -7.56 5.01 -10.78
N ILE A 380 -8.27 3.92 -11.01
CA ILE A 380 -9.05 3.26 -9.96
C ILE A 380 -8.09 2.48 -9.07
N SER A 381 -8.12 2.73 -7.77
CA SER A 381 -7.18 2.15 -6.80
C SER A 381 -7.78 1.99 -5.41
N ASP A 382 -7.05 1.30 -4.55
CA ASP A 382 -7.29 1.23 -3.10
C ASP A 382 -6.44 2.24 -2.30
N GLY A 383 -5.81 3.20 -3.00
CA GLY A 383 -4.91 4.20 -2.45
C GLY A 383 -3.42 3.86 -2.66
N MET A 384 -3.06 2.60 -2.85
CA MET A 384 -1.68 2.12 -2.99
C MET A 384 -1.43 1.38 -4.30
N VAL A 385 -2.36 0.52 -4.72
CA VAL A 385 -2.22 -0.33 -5.90
C VAL A 385 -3.33 -0.01 -6.90
N GLU A 386 -2.98 0.11 -8.18
CA GLU A 386 -3.95 0.23 -9.26
C GLU A 386 -4.77 -1.06 -9.38
N LEU A 387 -6.11 -0.92 -9.44
CA LEU A 387 -7.03 -2.06 -9.47
C LEU A 387 -6.78 -3.01 -10.64
N GLY A 388 -6.38 -2.49 -11.81
CA GLY A 388 -6.06 -3.30 -12.97
C GLY A 388 -4.88 -4.25 -12.72
N LYS A 389 -3.90 -3.84 -11.91
CA LYS A 389 -2.75 -4.67 -11.51
C LYS A 389 -3.16 -5.67 -10.43
N SER A 390 -3.70 -5.18 -9.31
CA SER A 390 -4.03 -6.05 -8.18
C SER A 390 -5.01 -7.16 -8.54
N SER A 391 -5.99 -6.87 -9.40
CA SER A 391 -7.01 -7.82 -9.87
C SER A 391 -6.56 -8.76 -10.99
N LYS A 392 -5.29 -8.71 -11.38
CA LYS A 392 -4.77 -9.51 -12.49
C LYS A 392 -5.52 -9.26 -13.81
N GLY A 393 -5.69 -7.97 -14.15
CA GLY A 393 -6.12 -7.56 -15.48
C GLY A 393 -7.56 -7.05 -15.63
N ALA A 394 -8.26 -6.67 -14.56
CA ALA A 394 -9.53 -5.96 -14.71
C ALA A 394 -9.38 -4.70 -15.56
N THR A 395 -10.25 -4.53 -16.53
CA THR A 395 -10.31 -3.26 -17.27
C THR A 395 -11.01 -2.22 -16.41
N THR A 396 -10.37 -1.07 -16.23
CA THR A 396 -10.91 0.03 -15.43
C THR A 396 -11.02 1.31 -16.26
N VAL A 397 -11.83 2.26 -15.80
CA VAL A 397 -11.85 3.63 -16.30
C VAL A 397 -11.00 4.52 -15.40
N LYS A 398 -10.84 5.80 -15.76
CA LYS A 398 -10.24 6.78 -14.86
C LYS A 398 -11.17 7.11 -13.68
N ILE A 399 -10.58 7.55 -12.58
CA ILE A 399 -11.35 7.99 -11.40
C ILE A 399 -12.41 9.03 -11.81
N ASN A 400 -13.62 8.89 -11.30
CA ASN A 400 -14.79 9.71 -11.64
C ASN A 400 -15.33 9.58 -13.10
N GLU A 401 -14.83 8.63 -13.89
CA GLU A 401 -15.38 8.27 -15.19
C GLU A 401 -16.19 6.98 -15.12
N THR A 402 -16.93 6.68 -16.17
CA THR A 402 -17.66 5.42 -16.35
C THR A 402 -17.47 4.91 -17.77
N PHE A 403 -17.58 3.61 -17.98
CA PHE A 403 -17.58 3.04 -19.32
C PHE A 403 -18.62 3.71 -20.21
N ASN A 404 -18.19 4.10 -21.41
CA ASN A 404 -19.08 4.73 -22.37
C ASN A 404 -20.08 3.71 -22.97
N LYS A 405 -21.15 4.24 -23.60
CA LYS A 405 -22.22 3.42 -24.18
C LYS A 405 -21.70 2.38 -25.18
N LYS A 406 -20.67 2.71 -25.98
CA LYS A 406 -20.10 1.80 -26.97
C LYS A 406 -19.48 0.58 -26.30
N TYR A 407 -18.68 0.80 -25.22
CA TYR A 407 -18.06 -0.27 -24.44
C TYR A 407 -19.13 -1.20 -23.85
N LEU A 408 -20.13 -0.62 -23.17
CA LEU A 408 -21.22 -1.39 -22.55
C LEU A 408 -22.04 -2.19 -23.58
N THR A 409 -22.28 -1.63 -24.78
CA THR A 409 -22.94 -2.37 -25.86
C THR A 409 -22.09 -3.55 -26.33
N GLN A 410 -20.79 -3.36 -26.50
CA GLN A 410 -19.87 -4.44 -26.90
C GLN A 410 -19.77 -5.55 -25.84
N ALA A 411 -19.76 -5.19 -24.56
CA ALA A 411 -19.79 -6.17 -23.47
C ALA A 411 -21.10 -7.00 -23.48
N ALA A 412 -22.25 -6.35 -23.75
CA ALA A 412 -23.52 -7.05 -23.89
C ALA A 412 -23.53 -8.01 -25.10
N GLU A 413 -23.00 -7.59 -26.26
CA GLU A 413 -22.89 -8.40 -27.47
C GLU A 413 -21.96 -9.62 -27.27
N LYS A 414 -20.91 -9.47 -26.47
CA LYS A 414 -19.98 -10.57 -26.10
C LYS A 414 -20.51 -11.46 -24.98
N GLY A 415 -21.62 -11.11 -24.32
CA GLY A 415 -22.15 -11.84 -23.17
C GLY A 415 -21.35 -11.61 -21.86
N THR A 416 -20.49 -10.58 -21.81
CA THR A 416 -19.66 -10.26 -20.64
C THR A 416 -20.27 -9.15 -19.76
N ALA A 417 -21.46 -8.65 -20.08
CA ALA A 417 -22.12 -7.56 -19.34
C ALA A 417 -22.32 -7.88 -17.84
N LYS A 418 -22.43 -9.16 -17.48
CA LYS A 418 -22.56 -9.62 -16.08
C LYS A 418 -21.33 -9.32 -15.23
N TYR A 419 -20.16 -9.09 -15.84
CA TYR A 419 -18.90 -8.76 -15.18
C TYR A 419 -18.65 -7.24 -15.09
N ILE A 420 -19.56 -6.41 -15.58
CA ILE A 420 -19.45 -4.96 -15.44
C ILE A 420 -19.99 -4.54 -14.06
N SER A 421 -19.21 -3.78 -13.31
CA SER A 421 -19.63 -3.24 -12.03
C SER A 421 -20.90 -2.36 -12.14
N PRO A 422 -21.77 -2.35 -11.14
CA PRO A 422 -22.97 -1.50 -11.14
C PRO A 422 -22.66 0.00 -11.29
N ASP A 423 -21.50 0.46 -10.80
CA ASP A 423 -21.00 1.84 -10.99
C ASP A 423 -20.37 2.07 -12.37
N LYS A 424 -20.23 1.03 -13.19
CA LYS A 424 -19.64 1.04 -14.53
C LYS A 424 -18.18 1.52 -14.58
N GLN A 425 -17.43 1.22 -13.54
CA GLN A 425 -16.02 1.60 -13.45
C GLN A 425 -15.06 0.42 -13.68
N VAL A 426 -15.52 -0.81 -13.47
CA VAL A 426 -14.72 -2.03 -13.52
C VAL A 426 -15.39 -3.07 -14.43
N ASP A 427 -14.59 -3.73 -15.28
CA ASP A 427 -14.97 -4.92 -16.06
C ASP A 427 -14.09 -6.08 -15.62
N ALA A 428 -14.64 -6.99 -14.84
CA ALA A 428 -13.98 -8.18 -14.34
C ALA A 428 -13.77 -9.25 -15.41
N SER A 429 -14.44 -9.18 -16.56
CA SER A 429 -14.33 -10.19 -17.63
C SER A 429 -12.92 -10.30 -18.22
N THR A 430 -12.06 -9.32 -17.95
CA THR A 430 -10.68 -9.27 -18.41
C THR A 430 -9.66 -9.74 -17.39
N CYS A 431 -10.12 -10.06 -16.16
CA CYS A 431 -9.27 -10.64 -15.12
C CYS A 431 -8.77 -12.04 -15.53
N LEU A 432 -7.67 -12.45 -14.93
CA LEU A 432 -7.13 -13.80 -15.07
C LEU A 432 -8.13 -14.87 -14.60
N PHE A 433 -8.87 -14.58 -13.51
CA PHE A 433 -9.87 -15.46 -12.89
C PHE A 433 -11.18 -14.70 -12.66
N PRO A 434 -11.97 -14.40 -13.70
CA PRO A 434 -13.12 -13.51 -13.57
C PRO A 434 -14.22 -14.03 -12.63
N ASP A 435 -14.38 -15.36 -12.53
CA ASP A 435 -15.44 -15.98 -11.72
C ASP A 435 -15.08 -16.09 -10.23
N THR A 436 -13.82 -15.87 -9.88
CA THR A 436 -13.32 -15.93 -8.50
C THR A 436 -12.62 -14.63 -8.05
N THR A 437 -12.83 -13.53 -8.78
CA THR A 437 -12.34 -12.19 -8.41
C THR A 437 -13.48 -11.33 -7.86
N PHE A 438 -13.34 -10.89 -6.61
CA PHE A 438 -14.29 -10.06 -5.86
C PHE A 438 -13.74 -8.64 -5.72
N PHE A 439 -14.61 -7.65 -5.82
CA PHE A 439 -14.24 -6.24 -5.76
C PHE A 439 -14.99 -5.54 -4.64
N ILE A 440 -14.25 -4.89 -3.74
CA ILE A 440 -14.78 -4.17 -2.59
C ILE A 440 -14.55 -2.69 -2.79
N LYS A 441 -15.64 -1.92 -2.90
CA LYS A 441 -15.59 -0.47 -3.04
C LYS A 441 -15.55 0.21 -1.68
N ASN A 442 -14.86 1.35 -1.59
CA ASN A 442 -14.71 2.20 -0.40
C ASN A 442 -13.90 1.56 0.72
N LEU A 443 -12.95 0.73 0.36
CA LEU A 443 -12.04 0.11 1.32
C LEU A 443 -10.59 0.49 1.00
N ASP A 444 -9.90 1.04 2.00
CA ASP A 444 -8.50 1.44 1.94
C ASP A 444 -7.56 0.23 1.89
N HIS A 445 -6.38 0.39 1.26
CA HIS A 445 -5.38 -0.67 1.16
C HIS A 445 -5.01 -1.26 2.52
N GLY A 446 -4.86 -0.40 3.54
CA GLY A 446 -4.48 -0.77 4.88
C GLY A 446 -5.54 -1.55 5.66
N ASP A 447 -6.81 -1.42 5.34
CA ASP A 447 -7.91 -1.99 6.12
C ASP A 447 -8.11 -3.49 5.84
N PHE A 448 -8.46 -4.24 6.88
CA PHE A 448 -8.88 -5.64 6.81
C PHE A 448 -10.11 -5.84 7.71
N PRO A 449 -11.30 -5.37 7.28
CA PRO A 449 -12.51 -5.44 8.09
C PRO A 449 -12.93 -6.88 8.39
N PHE A 450 -13.41 -7.06 9.60
CA PHE A 450 -13.84 -8.34 10.13
C PHE A 450 -14.97 -9.01 9.34
N VAL A 451 -15.87 -8.19 8.77
CA VAL A 451 -17.01 -8.67 7.98
C VAL A 451 -16.60 -9.56 6.80
N PHE A 452 -15.38 -9.41 6.25
CA PHE A 452 -14.91 -10.22 5.13
C PHE A 452 -14.39 -11.61 5.54
N ASN A 453 -14.30 -11.89 6.83
CA ASN A 453 -13.95 -13.23 7.30
C ASN A 453 -14.96 -14.30 6.88
N GLU A 454 -16.24 -13.93 6.74
CA GLU A 454 -17.26 -14.85 6.22
C GLU A 454 -16.97 -15.24 4.76
N LEU A 455 -16.64 -14.27 3.90
CA LEU A 455 -16.26 -14.52 2.51
C LEU A 455 -15.03 -15.44 2.42
N ILE A 456 -14.00 -15.17 3.24
CA ILE A 456 -12.80 -16.02 3.30
C ILE A 456 -13.15 -17.43 3.76
N SER A 457 -14.10 -17.60 4.70
CA SER A 457 -14.52 -18.93 5.16
C SER A 457 -15.18 -19.75 4.06
N PHE A 458 -15.94 -19.12 3.17
CA PHE A 458 -16.51 -19.79 1.99
C PHE A 458 -15.44 -20.21 0.99
N MET A 459 -14.45 -19.33 0.72
CA MET A 459 -13.32 -19.64 -0.18
C MET A 459 -12.44 -20.78 0.34
N ALA A 460 -12.27 -20.90 1.65
CA ALA A 460 -11.48 -21.95 2.29
C ALA A 460 -12.32 -23.18 2.70
N SER A 461 -13.42 -23.43 2.01
CA SER A 461 -14.30 -24.59 2.18
C SER A 461 -14.16 -25.56 0.99
N GLU A 462 -14.78 -26.77 1.10
CA GLU A 462 -14.73 -27.73 0.00
C GLU A 462 -15.49 -27.23 -1.23
N GLY A 463 -14.84 -27.22 -2.38
CA GLY A 463 -15.37 -26.77 -3.66
C GLY A 463 -15.07 -25.30 -3.97
N THR A 464 -15.06 -24.97 -5.27
CA THR A 464 -14.77 -23.61 -5.74
C THR A 464 -15.95 -22.68 -5.43
N PHE A 465 -15.72 -21.63 -4.67
CA PHE A 465 -16.72 -20.57 -4.39
C PHE A 465 -16.64 -19.48 -5.45
N THR A 466 -17.69 -19.32 -6.26
CA THR A 466 -17.69 -18.32 -7.33
C THR A 466 -18.54 -17.10 -6.98
N VAL A 467 -18.30 -15.99 -7.69
CA VAL A 467 -19.04 -14.71 -7.55
C VAL A 467 -20.56 -14.82 -7.84
N PHE A 468 -21.03 -16.01 -8.21
CA PHE A 468 -22.44 -16.26 -8.59
C PHE A 468 -23.20 -17.15 -7.60
N GLU A 469 -22.55 -17.63 -6.52
CA GLU A 469 -23.13 -18.65 -5.65
C GLU A 469 -23.91 -18.09 -4.47
N ASP A 470 -23.52 -16.92 -3.97
CA ASP A 470 -24.19 -16.28 -2.84
C ASP A 470 -24.58 -14.85 -3.18
N GLU A 471 -25.86 -14.51 -2.94
CA GLU A 471 -26.40 -13.18 -3.21
C GLU A 471 -25.89 -12.09 -2.26
N ASN A 472 -25.37 -12.47 -1.09
CA ASN A 472 -24.74 -11.54 -0.14
C ASN A 472 -23.29 -11.24 -0.50
N TRP A 473 -22.63 -12.18 -1.21
CA TRP A 473 -21.23 -12.09 -1.62
C TRP A 473 -21.08 -12.14 -3.16
N PRO A 474 -21.71 -11.21 -3.90
CA PRO A 474 -21.54 -11.14 -5.34
C PRO A 474 -20.18 -10.56 -5.70
N GLN A 475 -19.87 -10.51 -6.99
CA GLN A 475 -18.61 -9.97 -7.52
C GLN A 475 -18.27 -8.55 -7.05
N TYR A 476 -19.29 -7.70 -6.84
CA TYR A 476 -19.14 -6.29 -6.47
C TYR A 476 -19.83 -6.01 -5.15
N ILE A 477 -19.08 -5.49 -4.21
CA ILE A 477 -19.47 -5.26 -2.82
C ILE A 477 -19.16 -3.80 -2.46
N VAL A 478 -20.03 -3.16 -1.68
CA VAL A 478 -19.78 -1.85 -1.07
C VAL A 478 -19.53 -2.05 0.42
N TYR A 479 -18.42 -1.51 0.90
CA TYR A 479 -18.11 -1.47 2.32
C TYR A 479 -18.54 -0.13 2.92
N ASN A 480 -19.14 -0.18 4.11
CA ASN A 480 -19.46 0.98 4.92
C ASN A 480 -18.60 0.97 6.20
N LYS A 481 -17.67 1.91 6.29
CA LYS A 481 -16.74 2.03 7.40
C LYS A 481 -17.41 2.46 8.71
N GLU A 482 -18.56 3.17 8.65
CA GLU A 482 -19.21 3.72 9.84
C GLU A 482 -19.81 2.62 10.74
N ASP A 483 -20.36 1.58 10.13
CA ASP A 483 -21.04 0.48 10.83
C ASP A 483 -20.38 -0.88 10.61
N ASP A 484 -19.20 -0.93 9.97
CA ASP A 484 -18.44 -2.14 9.63
C ASP A 484 -19.29 -3.18 8.90
N THR A 485 -20.04 -2.73 7.88
CA THR A 485 -20.92 -3.60 7.10
C THR A 485 -20.51 -3.69 5.63
N ALA A 486 -20.79 -4.84 5.03
CA ALA A 486 -20.65 -5.07 3.60
C ALA A 486 -22.03 -5.37 2.99
N SER A 487 -22.26 -4.90 1.75
CA SER A 487 -23.50 -5.17 1.03
C SER A 487 -23.25 -5.30 -0.47
N PRO A 488 -24.06 -6.10 -1.18
CA PRO A 488 -24.04 -6.14 -2.64
C PRO A 488 -24.10 -4.74 -3.25
N MET A 489 -23.22 -4.48 -4.21
CA MET A 489 -23.23 -3.20 -4.92
C MET A 489 -24.42 -3.10 -5.85
N THR A 490 -25.10 -1.96 -5.80
CA THR A 490 -26.22 -1.61 -6.69
C THR A 490 -25.97 -0.25 -7.32
N ALA A 491 -26.76 0.13 -8.33
CA ALA A 491 -26.71 1.48 -8.90
C ALA A 491 -27.11 2.57 -7.89
N GLU A 492 -27.79 2.21 -6.80
CA GLU A 492 -28.28 3.12 -5.77
C GLU A 492 -27.23 3.37 -4.69
N ASN A 493 -26.49 2.30 -4.25
CA ASN A 493 -25.51 2.39 -3.17
C ASN A 493 -24.05 2.55 -3.65
N CYS A 494 -23.78 2.43 -4.94
CA CYS A 494 -22.42 2.50 -5.47
C CYS A 494 -21.73 3.88 -5.34
N ASN A 495 -22.49 4.94 -5.02
CA ASN A 495 -22.00 6.31 -4.87
C ASN A 495 -22.11 6.82 -3.41
N THR A 496 -22.23 5.94 -2.43
CA THR A 496 -22.54 6.29 -1.03
C THR A 496 -21.39 6.93 -0.26
N THR A 497 -20.18 6.95 -0.78
CA THR A 497 -19.17 7.86 -0.21
C THR A 497 -19.57 9.29 -0.60
N GLU A 498 -20.08 10.05 0.35
CA GLU A 498 -20.09 11.50 0.27
C GLU A 498 -18.65 11.99 0.16
N LYS A 499 -18.11 11.98 -1.07
CA LYS A 499 -16.85 12.68 -1.32
C LYS A 499 -17.08 14.11 -0.88
N TRP A 500 -16.23 14.60 -0.01
CA TRP A 500 -16.29 15.95 0.54
C TRP A 500 -16.33 16.98 -0.61
N ASN A 501 -17.52 17.29 -1.08
CA ASN A 501 -17.78 18.10 -2.25
C ASN A 501 -18.11 19.54 -1.84
N THR A 502 -17.25 20.12 -1.01
CA THR A 502 -17.42 21.50 -0.56
C THR A 502 -17.17 22.45 -1.73
N SER A 503 -18.15 23.31 -2.01
CA SER A 503 -17.97 24.35 -3.01
C SER A 503 -16.81 25.27 -2.61
N PHE A 504 -16.18 25.93 -3.60
CA PHE A 504 -15.12 26.93 -3.33
C PHE A 504 -15.56 27.98 -2.29
N PHE A 505 -16.80 28.47 -2.38
CA PHE A 505 -17.30 29.50 -1.46
C PHE A 505 -17.49 28.94 -0.03
N ASP A 506 -17.92 27.70 0.10
CA ASP A 506 -18.10 27.08 1.41
C ASP A 506 -16.77 26.71 2.03
N ALA A 507 -15.83 26.15 1.23
CA ALA A 507 -14.45 25.96 1.67
C ALA A 507 -13.81 27.25 2.15
N PHE A 508 -14.03 28.35 1.44
CA PHE A 508 -13.52 29.67 1.83
C PHE A 508 -14.14 30.19 3.14
N LYS A 509 -15.46 29.95 3.35
CA LYS A 509 -16.12 30.30 4.63
C LYS A 509 -15.55 29.52 5.80
N ILE A 510 -15.32 28.20 5.65
CA ILE A 510 -14.72 27.34 6.68
C ILE A 510 -13.32 27.87 7.03
N VAL A 511 -12.47 28.09 6.02
CA VAL A 511 -11.12 28.63 6.23
C VAL A 511 -11.14 29.96 7.00
N PHE A 512 -12.05 30.87 6.66
CA PHE A 512 -12.16 32.14 7.39
C PHE A 512 -12.69 31.98 8.82
N LYS A 513 -13.67 31.10 9.02
CA LYS A 513 -14.26 30.83 10.34
C LYS A 513 -13.20 30.27 11.30
N ASP A 514 -12.43 29.30 10.86
CA ASP A 514 -11.56 28.51 11.72
C ASP A 514 -10.09 28.96 11.69
N PHE A 515 -9.75 29.95 10.84
CA PHE A 515 -8.38 30.44 10.67
C PHE A 515 -7.72 30.87 12.00
N LYS A 516 -8.45 31.54 12.86
CA LYS A 516 -7.92 32.00 14.15
C LYS A 516 -7.61 30.85 15.10
N TYR A 517 -8.47 29.83 15.09
CA TYR A 517 -8.27 28.62 15.90
C TYR A 517 -7.03 27.87 15.45
N VAL A 518 -6.94 27.55 14.16
CA VAL A 518 -5.81 26.82 13.58
C VAL A 518 -4.50 27.62 13.68
N PHE A 519 -4.54 28.94 13.48
CA PHE A 519 -3.37 29.80 13.66
C PHE A 519 -2.83 29.76 15.10
N ASN A 520 -3.72 29.77 16.11
CA ASN A 520 -3.32 29.66 17.52
C ASN A 520 -2.75 28.26 17.82
N LEU A 521 -3.34 27.19 17.24
CA LEU A 521 -2.85 25.83 17.38
C LEU A 521 -1.43 25.69 16.77
N ILE A 522 -1.22 26.16 15.54
CA ILE A 522 0.10 26.16 14.90
C ILE A 522 1.11 26.95 15.74
N LYS A 523 0.70 28.10 16.28
CA LYS A 523 1.58 28.91 17.13
C LYS A 523 1.96 28.18 18.43
N SER A 524 1.07 27.39 19.00
CA SER A 524 1.37 26.58 20.20
C SER A 524 2.29 25.38 19.90
N LEU A 525 2.26 24.85 18.67
CA LEU A 525 3.13 23.77 18.22
C LEU A 525 4.53 24.23 17.81
N LEU A 526 4.67 25.50 17.42
CA LEU A 526 5.94 26.07 16.99
C LEU A 526 6.69 26.80 18.13
N GLY A 527 6.13 26.80 19.38
CA GLY A 527 6.72 27.43 20.57
C GLY A 527 6.54 28.90 20.58
#